data_66badc8a86b0734c37c420cb02121017
#
_entry.id   66badc8a86b0734c37c420cb02121017
#
_cell.length_a   1.000
_cell.length_b   1.000
_cell.length_c   1.000
_cell.angle_alpha   90.00
_cell.angle_beta   90.00
_cell.angle_gamma   90.00
#
_symmetry.space_group_name_H-M   'P 1'
#
loop_
_entity.id
_entity.type
_entity.pdbx_description
1 polymer ?
#
loop_
_entity_poly.entity_id
_entity_poly.type
_entity_poly.pdbx_seq_one_letter_code
_entity_poly.pdbx_strand_id
1 'polypeptide(L)'
;PDMSDVVLYDYWRSSASYRVRIALNLAKIPYRAVSVDLVAQDQKSTLHLARNPQGLVPVLDIDGNRFTQSLAILDYLDETRTLGLLPQDPVQRAKIRALAQTLAIDVHPVCNLSVTQFAVQEAGRQALRTDWMRRFISPGLSAFETLLDDFDQTPYCIGSAPTLADICLIPQLYNARRWDTDYQKCAKIRSIETACAAHPAFAAAHPDQIKPD
;
A
#
# COMPACT_ATOMS: atom_id res chain seq x y z
N PRO A 1 -11.77 -15.17 -18.32
CA PRO A 1 -10.47 -15.65 -17.88
C PRO A 1 -10.69 -16.61 -16.72
N ASP A 2 -10.08 -17.78 -16.83
CA ASP A 2 -10.17 -18.81 -15.80
C ASP A 2 -9.55 -18.23 -14.50
N MET A 3 -10.19 -18.45 -13.35
CA MET A 3 -9.74 -17.95 -12.03
C MET A 3 -8.31 -18.42 -11.65
N SER A 4 -7.68 -19.26 -12.46
CA SER A 4 -6.33 -19.78 -12.27
C SER A 4 -5.21 -18.86 -12.75
N ASP A 5 -5.51 -17.83 -13.56
CA ASP A 5 -4.49 -17.10 -14.31
C ASP A 5 -3.96 -15.84 -13.59
N VAL A 6 -4.65 -15.32 -12.56
CA VAL A 6 -4.18 -14.16 -11.79
C VAL A 6 -3.61 -14.62 -10.45
N VAL A 7 -2.32 -14.40 -10.25
CA VAL A 7 -1.60 -14.82 -9.05
C VAL A 7 -0.92 -13.63 -8.40
N LEU A 8 -1.26 -13.37 -7.14
CA LEU A 8 -0.58 -12.38 -6.31
C LEU A 8 0.36 -13.08 -5.32
N TYR A 9 1.65 -12.86 -5.47
CA TYR A 9 2.66 -13.27 -4.48
C TYR A 9 2.70 -12.16 -3.42
N ASP A 10 2.27 -12.48 -2.24
CA ASP A 10 1.81 -11.55 -1.21
C ASP A 10 2.40 -11.87 0.16
N TYR A 11 2.54 -10.86 0.98
CA TYR A 11 2.68 -10.99 2.42
C TYR A 11 1.57 -10.19 3.11
N TRP A 12 0.80 -10.83 3.96
CA TRP A 12 -0.43 -10.29 4.52
C TRP A 12 -0.29 -8.89 5.17
N ARG A 13 0.84 -8.59 5.85
CA ARG A 13 1.12 -7.29 6.46
C ARG A 13 1.84 -6.30 5.54
N SER A 14 2.23 -6.67 4.35
CA SER A 14 2.92 -5.77 3.43
C SER A 14 2.01 -4.63 2.98
N SER A 15 2.40 -3.39 3.26
CA SER A 15 1.67 -2.21 2.77
C SER A 15 1.62 -2.16 1.24
N ALA A 16 2.71 -2.53 0.56
CA ALA A 16 2.75 -2.56 -0.90
C ALA A 16 1.81 -3.62 -1.48
N SER A 17 1.76 -4.82 -0.88
CA SER A 17 0.81 -5.86 -1.28
C SER A 17 -0.63 -5.45 -0.98
N TYR A 18 -0.89 -4.79 0.13
CA TYR A 18 -2.21 -4.31 0.50
C TYR A 18 -2.78 -3.33 -0.54
N ARG A 19 -1.95 -2.44 -1.11
CA ARG A 19 -2.35 -1.57 -2.23
C ARG A 19 -2.86 -2.39 -3.42
N VAL A 20 -2.14 -3.44 -3.79
CA VAL A 20 -2.51 -4.28 -4.94
C VAL A 20 -3.78 -5.08 -4.67
N ARG A 21 -3.95 -5.61 -3.46
CA ARG A 21 -5.20 -6.28 -3.05
C ARG A 21 -6.42 -5.37 -3.19
N ILE A 22 -6.30 -4.11 -2.73
CA ILE A 22 -7.38 -3.12 -2.87
C ILE A 22 -7.71 -2.91 -4.35
N ALA A 23 -6.70 -2.70 -5.20
CA ALA A 23 -6.91 -2.45 -6.62
C ALA A 23 -7.53 -3.64 -7.36
N LEU A 24 -7.10 -4.87 -7.07
CA LEU A 24 -7.71 -6.08 -7.62
C LEU A 24 -9.18 -6.21 -7.20
N ASN A 25 -9.50 -5.90 -5.94
CA ASN A 25 -10.88 -5.90 -5.44
C ASN A 25 -11.74 -4.79 -6.09
N LEU A 26 -11.18 -3.58 -6.30
CA LEU A 26 -11.86 -2.51 -7.03
C LEU A 26 -12.14 -2.92 -8.47
N ALA A 27 -11.19 -3.59 -9.12
CA ALA A 27 -11.33 -4.13 -10.46
C ALA A 27 -12.26 -5.36 -10.53
N LYS A 28 -12.69 -5.89 -9.37
CA LYS A 28 -13.46 -7.15 -9.27
C LYS A 28 -12.76 -8.33 -9.96
N ILE A 29 -11.44 -8.34 -9.90
CA ILE A 29 -10.61 -9.41 -10.46
C ILE A 29 -10.38 -10.45 -9.38
N PRO A 30 -10.89 -11.69 -9.54
CA PRO A 30 -10.52 -12.78 -8.64
C PRO A 30 -9.05 -13.15 -8.85
N TYR A 31 -8.37 -13.47 -7.77
CA TYR A 31 -6.96 -13.85 -7.81
C TYR A 31 -6.64 -14.92 -6.77
N ARG A 32 -5.61 -15.69 -7.04
CA ARG A 32 -5.03 -16.62 -6.09
C ARG A 32 -3.87 -15.96 -5.36
N ALA A 33 -3.95 -15.84 -4.05
CA ALA A 33 -2.83 -15.36 -3.24
C ALA A 33 -1.84 -16.50 -2.95
N VAL A 34 -0.55 -16.22 -3.11
CA VAL A 34 0.55 -17.09 -2.72
C VAL A 34 1.36 -16.39 -1.65
N SER A 35 1.37 -16.93 -0.44
CA SER A 35 2.09 -16.36 0.68
C SER A 35 3.61 -16.41 0.44
N VAL A 36 4.26 -15.27 0.72
CA VAL A 36 5.72 -15.13 0.77
C VAL A 36 6.05 -14.59 2.17
N ASP A 37 6.45 -15.46 3.08
CA ASP A 37 6.69 -15.07 4.47
C ASP A 37 7.97 -14.26 4.60
N LEU A 38 7.83 -12.95 4.84
CA LEU A 38 8.96 -12.04 5.02
C LEU A 38 9.72 -12.28 6.33
N VAL A 39 9.08 -12.86 7.33
CA VAL A 39 9.72 -13.20 8.61
C VAL A 39 10.59 -14.46 8.44
N ALA A 40 10.08 -15.44 7.71
CA ALA A 40 10.83 -16.65 7.33
C ALA A 40 11.87 -16.39 6.22
N GLN A 41 11.94 -15.16 5.68
CA GLN A 41 12.86 -14.80 4.60
C GLN A 41 12.57 -15.47 3.25
N ASP A 42 11.33 -15.89 2.98
CA ASP A 42 10.93 -16.53 1.72
C ASP A 42 11.19 -15.64 0.49
N GLN A 43 11.17 -14.32 0.67
CA GLN A 43 11.50 -13.36 -0.39
C GLN A 43 12.96 -13.43 -0.85
N LYS A 44 13.83 -14.12 -0.09
CA LYS A 44 15.23 -14.35 -0.45
C LYS A 44 15.48 -15.75 -1.05
N SER A 45 14.45 -16.58 -1.13
CA SER A 45 14.55 -17.89 -1.77
C SER A 45 14.87 -17.76 -3.26
N THR A 46 15.59 -18.74 -3.82
CA THR A 46 15.90 -18.81 -5.25
C THR A 46 14.63 -18.71 -6.10
N LEU A 47 13.55 -19.35 -5.63
CA LEU A 47 12.26 -19.35 -6.32
C LEU A 47 11.65 -17.94 -6.39
N HIS A 48 11.67 -17.17 -5.30
CA HIS A 48 11.13 -15.82 -5.29
C HIS A 48 12.04 -14.84 -6.02
N LEU A 49 13.36 -14.96 -5.86
CA LEU A 49 14.33 -14.12 -6.59
C LEU A 49 14.23 -14.31 -8.11
N ALA A 50 13.86 -15.49 -8.59
CA ALA A 50 13.55 -15.71 -10.00
C ALA A 50 12.27 -14.97 -10.46
N ARG A 51 11.34 -14.68 -9.54
CA ARG A 51 10.13 -13.88 -9.84
C ARG A 51 10.42 -12.38 -9.75
N ASN A 52 11.15 -11.97 -8.72
CA ASN A 52 11.54 -10.58 -8.48
C ASN A 52 12.97 -10.52 -7.91
N PRO A 53 13.95 -10.14 -8.73
CA PRO A 53 15.35 -10.06 -8.29
C PRO A 53 15.60 -9.11 -7.12
N GLN A 54 14.70 -8.16 -6.85
CA GLN A 54 14.78 -7.28 -5.68
C GLN A 54 14.50 -8.03 -4.36
N GLY A 55 13.87 -9.21 -4.41
CA GLY A 55 13.46 -9.94 -3.22
C GLY A 55 12.40 -9.18 -2.42
N LEU A 56 11.42 -8.61 -3.11
CA LEU A 56 10.32 -7.84 -2.52
C LEU A 56 8.97 -8.41 -2.95
N VAL A 57 7.94 -8.09 -2.20
CA VAL A 57 6.53 -8.29 -2.53
C VAL A 57 5.84 -6.92 -2.68
N PRO A 58 4.75 -6.81 -3.47
CA PRO A 58 4.08 -7.85 -4.23
C PRO A 58 4.78 -8.19 -5.56
N VAL A 59 4.45 -9.37 -6.09
CA VAL A 59 4.60 -9.71 -7.50
C VAL A 59 3.22 -10.13 -8.00
N LEU A 60 2.81 -9.65 -9.16
CA LEU A 60 1.52 -9.97 -9.77
C LEU A 60 1.73 -10.63 -11.12
N ASP A 61 1.20 -11.84 -11.29
CA ASP A 61 1.04 -12.50 -12.59
C ASP A 61 -0.40 -12.23 -13.07
N ILE A 62 -0.55 -11.57 -14.21
CA ILE A 62 -1.82 -11.21 -14.82
C ILE A 62 -1.66 -10.98 -16.33
N ASP A 63 -2.67 -11.35 -17.12
CA ASP A 63 -2.71 -11.14 -18.57
C ASP A 63 -1.46 -11.72 -19.28
N GLY A 64 -0.95 -12.84 -18.79
CA GLY A 64 0.26 -13.49 -19.32
C GLY A 64 1.58 -12.78 -19.00
N ASN A 65 1.56 -11.75 -18.16
CA ASN A 65 2.73 -10.97 -17.78
C ASN A 65 2.98 -11.01 -16.27
N ARG A 66 4.22 -10.75 -15.89
CA ARG A 66 4.65 -10.61 -14.50
C ARG A 66 5.04 -9.18 -14.21
N PHE A 67 4.44 -8.62 -13.16
CA PHE A 67 4.68 -7.25 -12.73
C PHE A 67 5.23 -7.20 -11.32
N THR A 68 6.17 -6.27 -11.10
CA THR A 68 6.71 -5.90 -9.79
C THR A 68 6.45 -4.42 -9.54
N GLN A 69 6.68 -3.94 -8.31
CA GLN A 69 6.41 -2.56 -7.88
C GLN A 69 4.91 -2.23 -7.82
N SER A 70 4.41 -2.03 -6.59
CA SER A 70 2.97 -1.82 -6.36
C SER A 70 2.40 -0.65 -7.16
N LEU A 71 3.12 0.47 -7.28
CA LEU A 71 2.63 1.64 -8.02
C LEU A 71 2.54 1.36 -9.53
N ALA A 72 3.50 0.65 -10.11
CA ALA A 72 3.44 0.23 -11.51
C ALA A 72 2.29 -0.75 -11.76
N ILE A 73 2.03 -1.66 -10.82
CA ILE A 73 0.88 -2.57 -10.87
C ILE A 73 -0.44 -1.78 -10.83
N LEU A 74 -0.52 -0.76 -9.96
CA LEU A 74 -1.71 0.10 -9.88
C LEU A 74 -1.94 0.89 -11.18
N ASP A 75 -0.89 1.47 -11.76
CA ASP A 75 -0.97 2.15 -13.06
C ASP A 75 -1.47 1.17 -14.15
N TYR A 76 -0.91 -0.04 -14.22
CA TYR A 76 -1.35 -1.06 -15.18
C TYR A 76 -2.83 -1.42 -15.01
N LEU A 77 -3.28 -1.65 -13.78
CA LEU A 77 -4.68 -1.99 -13.49
C LEU A 77 -5.61 -0.81 -13.79
N ASP A 78 -5.21 0.42 -13.50
CA ASP A 78 -6.00 1.61 -13.81
C ASP A 78 -6.18 1.78 -15.32
N GLU A 79 -5.10 1.67 -16.09
CA GLU A 79 -5.11 1.83 -17.55
C GLU A 79 -5.89 0.70 -18.26
N THR A 80 -5.72 -0.55 -17.82
CA THR A 80 -6.30 -1.71 -18.51
C THR A 80 -7.71 -2.06 -18.03
N ARG A 81 -8.12 -1.60 -16.85
CA ARG A 81 -9.44 -1.89 -16.25
C ARG A 81 -10.28 -0.65 -16.01
N THR A 82 -9.77 0.54 -16.39
CA THR A 82 -10.49 1.83 -16.29
C THR A 82 -11.02 2.08 -14.87
N LEU A 83 -10.15 1.91 -13.87
CA LEU A 83 -10.55 2.03 -12.46
C LEU A 83 -10.84 3.48 -12.05
N GLY A 84 -10.29 4.45 -12.78
CA GLY A 84 -10.44 5.86 -12.47
C GLY A 84 -9.62 6.31 -11.25
N LEU A 85 -8.51 5.63 -10.97
CA LEU A 85 -7.64 5.98 -9.84
C LEU A 85 -6.96 7.35 -10.03
N LEU A 86 -6.83 7.78 -11.27
CA LEU A 86 -6.25 9.06 -11.67
C LEU A 86 -7.17 9.76 -12.68
N PRO A 87 -7.40 11.09 -12.55
CA PRO A 87 -8.20 11.84 -13.51
C PRO A 87 -7.48 12.04 -14.83
N GLN A 88 -8.22 12.45 -15.86
CA GLN A 88 -7.67 12.75 -17.18
C GLN A 88 -6.89 14.08 -17.21
N ASP A 89 -7.31 15.06 -16.42
CA ASP A 89 -6.62 16.35 -16.33
C ASP A 89 -5.18 16.16 -15.82
N PRO A 90 -4.16 16.60 -16.57
CA PRO A 90 -2.76 16.32 -16.22
C PRO A 90 -2.31 17.03 -14.94
N VAL A 91 -2.88 18.18 -14.60
CA VAL A 91 -2.53 18.91 -13.37
C VAL A 91 -3.07 18.17 -12.15
N GLN A 92 -4.35 17.80 -12.17
CA GLN A 92 -4.98 17.04 -11.09
C GLN A 92 -4.33 15.67 -10.95
N ARG A 93 -4.05 15.00 -12.06
CA ARG A 93 -3.32 13.71 -12.09
C ARG A 93 -1.96 13.81 -11.40
N ALA A 94 -1.17 14.84 -11.71
CA ALA A 94 0.13 15.06 -11.09
C ALA A 94 0.00 15.32 -9.57
N LYS A 95 -0.96 16.14 -9.16
CA LYS A 95 -1.24 16.43 -7.74
C LYS A 95 -1.65 15.18 -6.96
N ILE A 96 -2.52 14.35 -7.52
CA ILE A 96 -2.95 13.09 -6.88
C ILE A 96 -1.78 12.10 -6.78
N ARG A 97 -0.96 11.98 -7.82
CA ARG A 97 0.26 11.18 -7.76
C ARG A 97 1.22 11.69 -6.68
N ALA A 98 1.44 12.99 -6.61
CA ALA A 98 2.31 13.59 -5.58
C ALA A 98 1.78 13.27 -4.18
N LEU A 99 0.48 13.43 -3.95
CA LEU A 99 -0.15 13.10 -2.67
C LEU A 99 0.05 11.61 -2.31
N ALA A 100 -0.22 10.69 -3.23
CA ALA A 100 -0.01 9.25 -3.02
C ALA A 100 1.47 8.91 -2.75
N GLN A 101 2.39 9.54 -3.47
CA GLN A 101 3.83 9.31 -3.39
C GLN A 101 4.44 9.83 -2.08
N THR A 102 3.84 10.84 -1.44
CA THR A 102 4.24 11.28 -0.09
C THR A 102 4.33 10.11 0.88
N LEU A 103 3.43 9.16 0.79
CA LEU A 103 3.44 7.97 1.64
C LEU A 103 4.15 6.77 0.96
N ALA A 104 3.88 6.55 -0.32
CA ALA A 104 4.34 5.35 -1.01
C ALA A 104 5.84 5.36 -1.34
N ILE A 105 6.44 6.55 -1.49
CA ILE A 105 7.86 6.72 -1.86
C ILE A 105 8.67 7.30 -0.69
N ASP A 106 8.14 8.29 0.04
CA ASP A 106 8.94 8.98 1.04
C ASP A 106 8.84 8.34 2.43
N VAL A 107 7.73 7.66 2.76
CA VAL A 107 7.54 7.01 4.06
C VAL A 107 7.74 5.49 3.99
N HIS A 108 7.01 4.81 3.11
CA HIS A 108 6.98 3.35 3.08
C HIS A 108 8.36 2.71 2.92
N PRO A 109 9.25 3.11 1.98
CA PRO A 109 10.53 2.45 1.78
C PRO A 109 11.47 2.54 2.99
N VAL A 110 11.50 3.69 3.67
CA VAL A 110 12.35 3.85 4.86
C VAL A 110 11.81 3.07 6.06
N CYS A 111 10.54 2.70 6.04
CA CYS A 111 9.88 1.86 7.04
C CYS A 111 9.89 0.36 6.69
N ASN A 112 10.52 -0.04 5.59
CA ASN A 112 10.61 -1.44 5.20
C ASN A 112 11.37 -2.28 6.23
N LEU A 113 10.98 -3.55 6.32
CA LEU A 113 11.53 -4.51 7.28
C LEU A 113 13.06 -4.60 7.20
N SER A 114 13.63 -4.70 6.00
CA SER A 114 15.08 -4.79 5.78
C SER A 114 15.82 -3.54 6.24
N VAL A 115 15.26 -2.36 5.99
CA VAL A 115 15.84 -1.07 6.41
C VAL A 115 15.87 -0.96 7.93
N THR A 116 14.73 -1.23 8.57
CA THR A 116 14.64 -1.12 10.04
C THR A 116 15.41 -2.21 10.76
N GLN A 117 15.48 -3.43 10.20
CA GLN A 117 16.32 -4.50 10.74
C GLN A 117 17.79 -4.11 10.71
N PHE A 118 18.27 -3.60 9.58
CA PHE A 118 19.64 -3.13 9.46
C PHE A 118 19.95 -2.01 10.48
N ALA A 119 19.09 -1.00 10.56
CA ALA A 119 19.29 0.11 11.51
C ALA A 119 19.33 -0.36 12.98
N VAL A 120 18.44 -1.28 13.36
CA VAL A 120 18.42 -1.88 14.72
C VAL A 120 19.67 -2.68 15.00
N GLN A 121 20.13 -3.46 14.03
CA GLN A 121 21.35 -4.27 14.14
C GLN A 121 22.59 -3.39 14.34
N GLU A 122 22.78 -2.37 13.51
CA GLU A 122 23.90 -1.44 13.60
C GLU A 122 23.91 -0.63 14.91
N ALA A 123 22.73 -0.23 15.38
CA ALA A 123 22.59 0.51 16.63
C ALA A 123 22.66 -0.36 17.89
N GLY A 124 22.52 -1.68 17.79
CA GLY A 124 22.46 -2.60 18.93
C GLY A 124 21.28 -2.33 19.87
N ARG A 125 20.19 -1.65 19.40
CA ARG A 125 19.10 -1.18 20.24
C ARG A 125 17.74 -1.54 19.62
N GLN A 126 17.04 -2.54 20.18
CA GLN A 126 15.73 -3.00 19.69
C GLN A 126 14.64 -1.92 19.70
N ALA A 127 14.64 -1.06 20.72
CA ALA A 127 13.69 0.04 20.83
C ALA A 127 13.78 1.05 19.65
N LEU A 128 14.91 1.09 18.95
CA LEU A 128 15.10 1.94 17.78
C LEU A 128 14.02 1.69 16.72
N ARG A 129 13.52 0.45 16.57
CA ARG A 129 12.51 0.13 15.55
C ARG A 129 11.25 0.99 15.74
N THR A 130 10.74 1.07 16.95
CA THR A 130 9.53 1.88 17.24
C THR A 130 9.80 3.37 17.04
N ASP A 131 10.95 3.85 17.55
CA ASP A 131 11.35 5.26 17.39
C ASP A 131 11.50 5.62 15.91
N TRP A 132 12.11 4.73 15.12
CA TRP A 132 12.28 4.87 13.68
C TRP A 132 10.94 4.97 12.95
N MET A 133 10.03 4.04 13.20
CA MET A 133 8.72 4.05 12.57
C MET A 133 7.96 5.35 12.88
N ARG A 134 7.90 5.75 14.14
CA ARG A 134 7.24 7.00 14.54
C ARG A 134 7.90 8.23 13.92
N ARG A 135 9.23 8.24 13.86
CA ARG A 135 10.02 9.34 13.29
C ARG A 135 9.69 9.62 11.83
N PHE A 136 9.41 8.60 11.03
CA PHE A 136 9.15 8.76 9.60
C PHE A 136 7.65 8.76 9.26
N ILE A 137 6.83 7.99 9.96
CA ILE A 137 5.39 7.90 9.67
C ILE A 137 4.66 9.18 10.09
N SER A 138 4.91 9.70 11.31
CA SER A 138 4.15 10.82 11.86
C SER A 138 4.25 12.10 11.01
N PRO A 139 5.45 12.57 10.60
CA PRO A 139 5.56 13.74 9.74
C PRO A 139 4.95 13.51 8.35
N GLY A 140 5.07 12.29 7.81
CA GLY A 140 4.47 11.93 6.53
C GLY A 140 2.96 12.05 6.54
N LEU A 141 2.30 11.55 7.59
CA LEU A 141 0.85 11.67 7.75
C LEU A 141 0.43 13.13 7.97
N SER A 142 1.19 13.90 8.74
CA SER A 142 0.92 15.34 8.94
C SER A 142 1.03 16.12 7.63
N ALA A 143 2.03 15.82 6.81
CA ALA A 143 2.19 16.42 5.48
C ALA A 143 1.02 16.04 4.56
N PHE A 144 0.65 14.76 4.54
CA PHE A 144 -0.49 14.27 3.76
C PHE A 144 -1.80 14.97 4.17
N GLU A 145 -2.07 15.11 5.46
CA GLU A 145 -3.23 15.86 5.99
C GLU A 145 -3.28 17.29 5.45
N THR A 146 -2.13 17.99 5.44
CA THR A 146 -2.04 19.38 4.92
C THR A 146 -2.24 19.41 3.41
N LEU A 147 -1.64 18.48 2.66
CA LEU A 147 -1.78 18.41 1.21
C LEU A 147 -3.21 18.12 0.76
N LEU A 148 -4.02 17.51 1.60
CA LEU A 148 -5.46 17.31 1.35
C LEU A 148 -6.23 18.64 1.25
N ASP A 149 -5.68 19.78 1.71
CA ASP A 149 -6.31 21.10 1.58
C ASP A 149 -6.51 21.53 0.11
N ASP A 150 -5.73 20.97 -0.79
CA ASP A 150 -5.86 21.22 -2.24
C ASP A 150 -7.04 20.46 -2.91
N PHE A 151 -7.78 19.63 -2.17
CA PHE A 151 -8.82 18.73 -2.69
C PHE A 151 -10.10 18.76 -1.87
N ASP A 152 -11.22 18.39 -2.53
CA ASP A 152 -12.49 18.17 -1.86
C ASP A 152 -12.61 16.69 -1.43
N GLN A 153 -12.72 16.45 -0.11
CA GLN A 153 -12.94 15.12 0.48
C GLN A 153 -14.46 14.86 0.57
N THR A 154 -15.00 14.05 -0.36
CA THR A 154 -16.44 13.75 -0.42
C THR A 154 -16.76 12.31 -0.88
N PRO A 155 -16.53 11.26 -0.08
CA PRO A 155 -15.85 11.17 1.24
C PRO A 155 -14.40 10.67 1.18
N TYR A 156 -13.82 10.46 -0.02
CA TYR A 156 -12.47 9.94 -0.21
C TYR A 156 -11.45 11.08 -0.27
N CYS A 157 -10.19 10.79 -0.46
CA CYS A 157 -9.16 11.82 -0.58
C CYS A 157 -9.53 12.90 -1.59
N ILE A 158 -10.13 12.47 -2.71
CA ILE A 158 -10.56 13.35 -3.80
C ILE A 158 -11.91 12.86 -4.33
N GLY A 159 -12.98 13.59 -4.00
CA GLY A 159 -14.31 13.33 -4.55
C GLY A 159 -14.99 12.06 -4.03
N SER A 160 -15.86 11.48 -4.87
CA SER A 160 -16.85 10.48 -4.46
C SER A 160 -16.45 9.03 -4.72
N ALA A 161 -15.27 8.80 -5.28
CA ALA A 161 -14.72 7.46 -5.53
C ALA A 161 -13.26 7.35 -5.03
N PRO A 162 -12.81 6.17 -4.61
CA PRO A 162 -11.41 5.97 -4.22
C PRO A 162 -10.45 6.27 -5.36
N THR A 163 -9.35 6.94 -5.01
CA THR A 163 -8.25 7.27 -5.92
C THR A 163 -6.97 6.56 -5.53
N LEU A 164 -5.90 6.76 -6.29
CA LEU A 164 -4.55 6.30 -5.96
C LEU A 164 -4.11 6.76 -4.56
N ALA A 165 -4.55 7.96 -4.15
CA ALA A 165 -4.20 8.51 -2.83
C ALA A 165 -4.82 7.69 -1.69
N ASP A 166 -6.09 7.27 -1.81
CA ASP A 166 -6.76 6.42 -0.83
C ASP A 166 -6.07 5.05 -0.71
N ILE A 167 -5.71 4.45 -1.84
CA ILE A 167 -5.03 3.16 -1.90
C ILE A 167 -3.66 3.21 -1.24
N CYS A 168 -2.96 4.34 -1.31
CA CYS A 168 -1.67 4.52 -0.64
C CYS A 168 -1.82 4.92 0.83
N LEU A 169 -2.89 5.63 1.21
CA LEU A 169 -3.15 6.07 2.57
C LEU A 169 -3.50 4.89 3.50
N ILE A 170 -4.47 4.08 3.13
CA ILE A 170 -5.04 3.06 4.04
C ILE A 170 -3.99 2.04 4.52
N PRO A 171 -3.12 1.46 3.67
CA PRO A 171 -2.05 0.60 4.14
C PRO A 171 -1.06 1.30 5.08
N GLN A 172 -0.79 2.59 4.86
CA GLN A 172 0.09 3.36 5.74
C GLN A 172 -0.54 3.62 7.11
N LEU A 173 -1.86 3.81 7.18
CA LEU A 173 -2.57 3.95 8.46
C LEU A 173 -2.58 2.63 9.25
N TYR A 174 -2.75 1.50 8.58
CA TYR A 174 -2.58 0.19 9.22
C TYR A 174 -1.18 0.04 9.83
N ASN A 175 -0.15 0.44 9.09
CA ASN A 175 1.23 0.41 9.58
C ASN A 175 1.43 1.40 10.75
N ALA A 176 0.86 2.61 10.69
CA ALA A 176 0.93 3.60 11.77
C ALA A 176 0.35 3.04 13.08
N ARG A 177 -0.81 2.40 13.02
CA ARG A 177 -1.43 1.75 14.19
C ARG A 177 -0.56 0.64 14.79
N ARG A 178 0.07 -0.17 13.96
CA ARG A 178 0.98 -1.23 14.43
C ARG A 178 2.16 -0.70 15.24
N TRP A 179 2.59 0.52 14.98
CA TRP A 179 3.71 1.17 15.65
C TRP A 179 3.26 2.24 16.63
N ASP A 180 1.97 2.27 16.96
CA ASP A 180 1.39 3.22 17.89
C ASP A 180 1.79 4.67 17.54
N THR A 181 1.69 5.00 16.25
CA THR A 181 1.93 6.35 15.73
C THR A 181 0.63 7.12 15.76
N ASP A 182 0.60 8.22 16.51
CA ASP A 182 -0.60 9.04 16.68
C ASP A 182 -0.85 9.92 15.45
N TYR A 183 -2.08 9.85 14.93
CA TYR A 183 -2.61 10.73 13.90
C TYR A 183 -4.02 11.25 14.24
N GLN A 184 -4.37 11.28 15.53
CA GLN A 184 -5.70 11.72 16.00
C GLN A 184 -6.03 13.19 15.62
N LYS A 185 -5.01 14.01 15.42
CA LYS A 185 -5.17 15.41 14.99
C LYS A 185 -5.44 15.53 13.48
N CYS A 186 -5.24 14.49 12.70
CA CYS A 186 -5.46 14.46 11.25
C CYS A 186 -6.93 14.17 10.96
N ALA A 187 -7.78 15.19 11.04
CA ALA A 187 -9.24 15.03 10.97
C ALA A 187 -9.73 14.55 9.59
N LYS A 188 -9.11 15.04 8.51
CA LYS A 188 -9.45 14.61 7.13
C LYS A 188 -9.05 13.16 6.90
N ILE A 189 -7.83 12.77 7.28
CA ILE A 189 -7.35 11.39 7.21
C ILE A 189 -8.31 10.45 7.94
N ARG A 190 -8.76 10.79 9.15
CA ARG A 190 -9.68 9.95 9.92
C ARG A 190 -11.06 9.80 9.27
N SER A 191 -11.57 10.88 8.67
CA SER A 191 -12.81 10.83 7.91
C SER A 191 -12.70 9.91 6.68
N ILE A 192 -11.61 10.06 5.92
CA ILE A 192 -11.31 9.22 4.74
C ILE A 192 -11.14 7.75 5.16
N GLU A 193 -10.42 7.50 6.26
CA GLU A 193 -10.24 6.15 6.82
C GLU A 193 -11.59 5.48 7.10
N THR A 194 -12.53 6.21 7.70
CA THR A 194 -13.88 5.72 7.98
C THR A 194 -14.62 5.35 6.69
N ALA A 195 -14.54 6.21 5.67
CA ALA A 195 -15.18 5.96 4.38
C ALA A 195 -14.57 4.74 3.67
N CYS A 196 -13.23 4.64 3.64
CA CYS A 196 -12.53 3.50 3.05
C CYS A 196 -12.84 2.20 3.78
N ALA A 197 -12.91 2.21 5.12
CA ALA A 197 -13.24 1.01 5.90
C ALA A 197 -14.64 0.47 5.59
N ALA A 198 -15.59 1.34 5.23
CA ALA A 198 -16.93 0.95 4.80
C ALA A 198 -16.98 0.44 3.35
N HIS A 199 -15.94 0.66 2.54
CA HIS A 199 -15.92 0.23 1.15
C HIS A 199 -15.53 -1.25 1.03
N PRO A 200 -16.35 -2.11 0.36
CA PRO A 200 -16.12 -3.56 0.32
C PRO A 200 -14.73 -3.97 -0.19
N ALA A 201 -14.18 -3.27 -1.18
CA ALA A 201 -12.87 -3.59 -1.76
C ALA A 201 -11.73 -3.38 -0.76
N PHE A 202 -11.82 -2.37 0.10
CA PHE A 202 -10.83 -2.09 1.15
C PHE A 202 -11.01 -3.05 2.33
N ALA A 203 -12.24 -3.27 2.75
CA ALA A 203 -12.55 -4.19 3.84
C ALA A 203 -12.04 -5.61 3.56
N ALA A 204 -12.30 -6.15 2.35
CA ALA A 204 -11.85 -7.47 1.94
C ALA A 204 -10.32 -7.58 1.79
N ALA A 205 -9.63 -6.48 1.52
CA ALA A 205 -8.17 -6.44 1.38
C ALA A 205 -7.44 -6.27 2.73
N HIS A 206 -8.18 -6.03 3.83
CA HIS A 206 -7.59 -5.74 5.13
C HIS A 206 -6.70 -6.88 5.62
N PRO A 207 -5.50 -6.60 6.16
CA PRO A 207 -4.57 -7.64 6.60
C PRO A 207 -5.18 -8.67 7.56
N ASP A 208 -6.01 -8.23 8.49
CA ASP A 208 -6.61 -9.14 9.49
C ASP A 208 -7.66 -10.09 8.89
N GLN A 209 -8.16 -9.81 7.66
CA GLN A 209 -9.07 -10.71 6.93
C GLN A 209 -8.34 -11.81 6.16
N ILE A 210 -7.05 -11.61 5.88
CA ILE A 210 -6.26 -12.51 5.03
C ILE A 210 -5.05 -13.11 5.77
N LYS A 211 -4.92 -12.79 7.06
CA LYS A 211 -3.86 -13.34 7.90
C LYS A 211 -3.93 -14.87 7.88
N PRO A 212 -2.81 -15.57 7.61
CA PRO A 212 -2.75 -17.02 7.77
C PRO A 212 -3.06 -17.44 9.21
N ASP A 213 -3.67 -18.62 9.36
CA ASP A 213 -3.95 -19.26 10.66
C ASP A 213 -2.66 -19.55 11.45
#